data_afdc883bd57a7950db09a636efd0a154
#
_entry.id   afdc883bd57a7950db09a636efd0a154
#
_cell.length_a   1.000
_cell.length_b   1.000
_cell.length_c   1.000
_cell.angle_alpha   90.00
_cell.angle_beta   90.00
_cell.angle_gamma   90.00
#
_symmetry.space_group_name_H-M   'P 1'
#
loop_
_entity.id
_entity.type
_entity.pdbx_description
1 polymer ?
#
loop_
_entity_poly.entity_id
_entity_poly.type
_entity_poly.pdbx_seq_one_letter_code
_entity_poly.pdbx_strand_id
1 'polypeptide(L)'
;MKILYIIFFVAVFTATGCSAEPKTITGTVMDAGTGQPVEGAVVLVEWTKAEGMPGLTSTKSYKVVEAVTDRDGKFSIEDVKKVLIDPPDVTVYKKGYVAWSSRWIFPDWRNRTDFKWGKTNIFKLEHFKPEYSYDKHVSFISSSTNSSLGIEKPLIRKAYRWEELNAASELSEVWRKQKEQSK
;
A
#
# COMPACT_ATOMS: atom_id res chain seq x y z
N MET A 1 -74.19 31.80 -8.51
CA MET A 1 -73.13 30.95 -9.14
C MET A 1 -71.82 31.24 -8.46
N LYS A 2 -71.41 30.32 -7.56
CA LYS A 2 -70.12 30.44 -6.86
C LYS A 2 -69.14 29.45 -7.51
N ILE A 3 -68.12 29.98 -8.17
CA ILE A 3 -67.07 29.16 -8.79
C ILE A 3 -66.04 28.83 -7.71
N LEU A 4 -65.92 27.54 -7.40
CA LEU A 4 -64.99 27.00 -6.42
C LEU A 4 -63.67 26.69 -7.16
N TYR A 5 -62.59 27.44 -6.90
CA TYR A 5 -61.25 27.15 -7.40
C TYR A 5 -60.58 26.13 -6.50
N ILE A 6 -60.43 24.90 -7.02
CA ILE A 6 -59.62 23.84 -6.40
C ILE A 6 -58.18 24.08 -6.84
N ILE A 7 -57.34 24.56 -5.93
CA ILE A 7 -55.88 24.65 -6.15
C ILE A 7 -55.28 23.28 -5.86
N PHE A 8 -54.83 22.60 -6.93
CA PHE A 8 -54.10 21.33 -6.87
C PHE A 8 -52.64 21.62 -6.54
N PHE A 9 -52.24 21.46 -5.27
CA PHE A 9 -50.87 21.62 -4.84
C PHE A 9 -50.09 20.34 -5.17
N VAL A 10 -49.36 20.32 -6.31
CA VAL A 10 -48.46 19.22 -6.65
C VAL A 10 -47.17 19.39 -5.85
N ALA A 11 -47.05 18.64 -4.76
CA ALA A 11 -45.81 18.53 -4.02
C ALA A 11 -44.82 17.66 -4.80
N VAL A 12 -43.86 18.34 -5.47
CA VAL A 12 -42.73 17.67 -6.10
C VAL A 12 -41.75 17.22 -4.99
N PHE A 13 -41.84 15.97 -4.58
CA PHE A 13 -40.81 15.33 -3.74
C PHE A 13 -39.56 15.17 -4.54
N THR A 14 -38.61 16.08 -4.47
CA THR A 14 -37.24 15.85 -4.94
C THR A 14 -36.58 14.90 -3.94
N ALA A 15 -36.56 13.62 -4.28
CA ALA A 15 -35.75 12.63 -3.61
C ALA A 15 -34.28 12.99 -3.86
N THR A 16 -33.68 13.75 -2.96
CA THR A 16 -32.23 13.89 -2.88
C THR A 16 -31.69 12.54 -2.45
N GLY A 17 -31.36 11.70 -3.43
CA GLY A 17 -30.64 10.47 -3.22
C GLY A 17 -29.29 10.79 -2.60
N CYS A 18 -29.15 10.55 -1.29
CA CYS A 18 -27.88 10.61 -0.60
C CYS A 18 -27.03 9.42 -1.10
N SER A 19 -26.38 9.58 -2.25
CA SER A 19 -25.35 8.65 -2.70
C SER A 19 -24.19 8.83 -1.72
N ALA A 20 -24.03 7.89 -0.78
CA ALA A 20 -22.86 7.86 0.08
C ALA A 20 -21.63 7.70 -0.83
N GLU A 21 -20.84 8.76 -0.94
CA GLU A 21 -19.59 8.72 -1.70
C GLU A 21 -18.74 7.54 -1.19
N PRO A 22 -18.09 6.80 -2.09
CA PRO A 22 -17.18 5.74 -1.69
C PRO A 22 -16.09 6.36 -0.81
N LYS A 23 -15.89 5.78 0.37
CA LYS A 23 -14.82 6.23 1.25
C LYS A 23 -13.50 5.92 0.56
N THR A 24 -12.64 6.92 0.40
CA THR A 24 -11.32 6.80 -0.22
C THR A 24 -10.22 6.86 0.83
N ILE A 25 -9.19 6.06 0.62
CA ILE A 25 -7.92 6.15 1.34
C ILE A 25 -7.02 7.06 0.50
N THR A 26 -6.58 8.16 1.09
CA THR A 26 -5.67 9.11 0.44
C THR A 26 -4.39 9.24 1.25
N GLY A 27 -3.31 9.62 0.58
CA GLY A 27 -2.04 9.89 1.25
C GLY A 27 -1.07 10.63 0.34
N THR A 28 0.04 11.05 0.94
CA THR A 28 1.13 11.73 0.26
C THR A 28 2.43 11.01 0.58
N VAL A 29 3.23 10.73 -0.45
CA VAL A 29 4.56 10.15 -0.33
C VAL A 29 5.57 11.27 -0.46
N MET A 30 6.48 11.35 0.51
CA MET A 30 7.49 12.40 0.61
C MET A 30 8.87 11.79 0.81
N ASP A 31 9.88 12.46 0.30
CA ASP A 31 11.27 12.18 0.61
C ASP A 31 11.57 12.60 2.07
N ALA A 32 12.12 11.68 2.85
CA ALA A 32 12.36 11.91 4.28
C ALA A 32 13.45 12.96 4.56
N GLY A 33 14.41 13.10 3.64
CA GLY A 33 15.55 14.03 3.80
C GLY A 33 15.21 15.44 3.34
N THR A 34 14.52 15.57 2.21
CA THR A 34 14.25 16.87 1.58
C THR A 34 12.85 17.41 1.89
N GLY A 35 11.93 16.54 2.30
CA GLY A 35 10.53 16.90 2.46
C GLY A 35 9.78 17.15 1.14
N GLN A 36 10.39 16.83 -0.01
CA GLN A 36 9.77 17.01 -1.31
C GLN A 36 8.83 15.85 -1.65
N PRO A 37 7.78 16.07 -2.45
CA PRO A 37 6.90 15.01 -2.89
C PRO A 37 7.65 14.00 -3.78
N VAL A 38 7.29 12.73 -3.67
CA VAL A 38 7.87 11.65 -4.49
C VAL A 38 6.86 11.21 -5.54
N GLU A 39 7.06 11.65 -6.78
CA GLU A 39 6.28 11.23 -7.95
C GLU A 39 6.63 9.80 -8.34
N GLY A 40 5.62 9.04 -8.82
CA GLY A 40 5.81 7.71 -9.39
C GLY A 40 6.21 6.65 -8.36
N ALA A 41 5.94 6.86 -7.06
CA ALA A 41 6.01 5.81 -6.07
C ALA A 41 4.81 4.87 -6.21
N VAL A 42 5.05 3.57 -6.13
CA VAL A 42 3.97 2.57 -6.12
C VAL A 42 3.50 2.39 -4.69
N VAL A 43 2.20 2.56 -4.48
CA VAL A 43 1.50 2.34 -3.21
C VAL A 43 0.63 1.11 -3.36
N LEU A 44 0.89 0.08 -2.56
CA LEU A 44 0.08 -1.13 -2.48
C LEU A 44 -0.67 -1.12 -1.15
N VAL A 45 -2.00 -1.24 -1.23
CA VAL A 45 -2.87 -1.34 -0.06
C VAL A 45 -3.56 -2.70 -0.08
N GLU A 46 -3.45 -3.43 1.01
CA GLU A 46 -3.94 -4.79 1.15
C GLU A 46 -4.89 -4.93 2.34
N TRP A 47 -6.12 -5.33 2.08
CA TRP A 47 -7.10 -5.70 3.09
C TRP A 47 -7.02 -7.19 3.36
N THR A 48 -6.95 -7.54 4.62
CA THR A 48 -6.91 -8.92 5.07
C THR A 48 -8.16 -9.27 5.89
N LYS A 49 -8.47 -10.55 5.97
CA LYS A 49 -9.54 -11.09 6.81
C LYS A 49 -9.04 -12.33 7.54
N ALA A 50 -9.50 -12.52 8.77
CA ALA A 50 -9.29 -13.77 9.47
C ALA A 50 -10.26 -14.84 8.92
N GLU A 51 -9.74 -16.02 8.59
CA GLU A 51 -10.50 -17.19 8.19
C GLU A 51 -10.14 -18.39 9.07
N GLY A 52 -11.13 -19.23 9.38
CA GLY A 52 -10.95 -20.45 10.17
C GLY A 52 -11.91 -20.56 11.33
N MET A 53 -11.72 -21.58 12.15
CA MET A 53 -12.48 -21.81 13.38
C MET A 53 -11.80 -21.15 14.58
N PRO A 54 -12.54 -20.84 15.66
CA PRO A 54 -11.95 -20.32 16.88
C PRO A 54 -10.77 -21.18 17.36
N GLY A 55 -9.59 -20.56 17.51
CA GLY A 55 -8.33 -21.22 17.87
C GLY A 55 -7.49 -21.73 16.70
N LEU A 56 -8.03 -21.75 15.46
CA LEU A 56 -7.32 -22.15 14.23
C LEU A 56 -7.59 -21.14 13.10
N THR A 57 -7.33 -19.87 13.37
CA THR A 57 -7.53 -18.81 12.38
C THR A 57 -6.24 -18.55 11.59
N SER A 58 -6.39 -18.30 10.29
CA SER A 58 -5.35 -17.80 9.41
C SER A 58 -5.77 -16.46 8.81
N THR A 59 -4.82 -15.56 8.60
CA THR A 59 -5.08 -14.29 7.91
C THR A 59 -4.91 -14.48 6.42
N LYS A 60 -5.94 -14.13 5.65
CA LYS A 60 -5.89 -14.16 4.18
C LYS A 60 -6.13 -12.79 3.59
N SER A 61 -5.48 -12.50 2.48
CA SER A 61 -5.75 -11.31 1.68
C SER A 61 -7.17 -11.37 1.13
N TYR A 62 -7.88 -10.28 1.27
CA TYR A 62 -9.24 -10.12 0.77
C TYR A 62 -9.27 -9.28 -0.52
N LYS A 63 -8.52 -8.19 -0.54
CA LYS A 63 -8.40 -7.29 -1.69
C LYS A 63 -7.02 -6.63 -1.66
N VAL A 64 -6.43 -6.47 -2.82
CA VAL A 64 -5.21 -5.68 -3.03
C VAL A 64 -5.51 -4.63 -4.08
N VAL A 65 -5.08 -3.40 -3.84
CA VAL A 65 -5.16 -2.30 -4.81
C VAL A 65 -3.81 -1.62 -4.87
N GLU A 66 -3.36 -1.32 -6.08
CA GLU A 66 -2.14 -0.58 -6.32
C GLU A 66 -2.47 0.79 -6.94
N ALA A 67 -1.72 1.80 -6.55
CA ALA A 67 -1.76 3.13 -7.14
C ALA A 67 -0.34 3.65 -7.36
N VAL A 68 -0.21 4.67 -8.20
CA VAL A 68 1.05 5.39 -8.42
C VAL A 68 0.85 6.84 -8.00
N THR A 69 1.82 7.40 -7.28
CA THR A 69 1.74 8.79 -6.85
C THR A 69 1.90 9.76 -8.02
N ASP A 70 1.15 10.83 -7.97
CA ASP A 70 1.23 11.95 -8.92
C ASP A 70 2.47 12.85 -8.65
N ARG A 71 2.56 13.99 -9.37
CA ARG A 71 3.65 14.97 -9.23
C ARG A 71 3.73 15.61 -7.84
N ASP A 72 2.59 15.68 -7.15
CA ASP A 72 2.51 16.17 -5.77
C ASP A 72 2.75 15.06 -4.73
N GLY A 73 3.16 13.86 -5.16
CA GLY A 73 3.33 12.69 -4.32
C GLY A 73 2.03 12.10 -3.80
N LYS A 74 0.87 12.51 -4.32
CA LYS A 74 -0.45 12.11 -3.81
C LYS A 74 -0.95 10.84 -4.48
N PHE A 75 -1.71 10.06 -3.74
CA PHE A 75 -2.48 8.93 -4.26
C PHE A 75 -3.88 8.89 -3.64
N SER A 76 -4.78 8.20 -4.33
CA SER A 76 -6.14 7.93 -3.88
C SER A 76 -6.55 6.50 -4.26
N ILE A 77 -7.08 5.75 -3.30
CA ILE A 77 -7.52 4.36 -3.47
C ILE A 77 -8.91 4.23 -2.86
N GLU A 78 -9.82 3.58 -3.56
CA GLU A 78 -11.16 3.28 -3.06
C GLU A 78 -11.12 2.29 -1.91
N ASP A 79 -11.66 2.68 -0.75
CA ASP A 79 -11.71 1.86 0.46
C ASP A 79 -12.76 0.74 0.35
N VAL A 80 -12.52 -0.36 1.04
CA VAL A 80 -13.44 -1.47 1.13
C VAL A 80 -14.33 -1.31 2.34
N LYS A 81 -15.61 -0.99 2.11
CA LYS A 81 -16.62 -0.95 3.17
C LYS A 81 -17.08 -2.37 3.51
N LYS A 82 -16.40 -3.05 4.43
CA LYS A 82 -16.90 -4.30 5.03
C LYS A 82 -16.69 -4.33 6.54
N VAL A 83 -17.69 -4.82 7.23
CA VAL A 83 -17.61 -5.18 8.65
C VAL A 83 -16.71 -6.42 8.76
N LEU A 84 -15.83 -6.49 9.76
CA LEU A 84 -14.91 -7.60 10.03
C LEU A 84 -13.67 -7.67 9.11
N ILE A 85 -13.28 -6.56 8.50
CA ILE A 85 -11.99 -6.44 7.83
C ILE A 85 -11.10 -5.54 8.68
N ASP A 86 -9.88 -5.99 8.95
CA ASP A 86 -8.87 -5.21 9.65
C ASP A 86 -8.48 -3.97 8.83
N PRO A 87 -8.00 -2.90 9.49
CA PRO A 87 -7.39 -1.78 8.76
C PRO A 87 -6.34 -2.30 7.78
N PRO A 88 -6.34 -1.80 6.52
CA PRO A 88 -5.47 -2.37 5.51
C PRO A 88 -3.99 -2.12 5.82
N ASP A 89 -3.16 -3.08 5.43
CA ASP A 89 -1.72 -2.89 5.36
C ASP A 89 -1.35 -2.04 4.14
N VAL A 90 -0.29 -1.27 4.25
CA VAL A 90 0.24 -0.48 3.13
C VAL A 90 1.73 -0.68 2.98
N THR A 91 2.15 -0.83 1.73
CA THR A 91 3.56 -0.84 1.33
C THR A 91 3.77 0.20 0.25
N VAL A 92 4.76 1.06 0.42
CA VAL A 92 5.14 2.08 -0.56
C VAL A 92 6.55 1.82 -1.04
N TYR A 93 6.73 1.82 -2.36
CA TYR A 93 8.03 1.59 -2.97
C TYR A 93 8.32 2.58 -4.10
N LYS A 94 9.56 3.06 -4.14
CA LYS A 94 10.14 3.81 -5.25
C LYS A 94 11.59 3.41 -5.43
N LYS A 95 12.02 3.23 -6.68
CA LYS A 95 13.43 2.96 -7.00
C LYS A 95 14.36 4.00 -6.38
N GLY A 96 15.41 3.54 -5.71
CA GLY A 96 16.39 4.39 -5.01
C GLY A 96 16.01 4.75 -3.58
N TYR A 97 14.86 4.28 -3.10
CA TYR A 97 14.41 4.47 -1.73
C TYR A 97 14.24 3.14 -1.02
N VAL A 98 14.32 3.18 0.30
CA VAL A 98 13.89 2.06 1.16
C VAL A 98 12.38 1.92 1.08
N ALA A 99 11.90 0.70 0.89
CA ALA A 99 10.47 0.41 0.91
C ALA A 99 9.89 0.72 2.30
N TRP A 100 8.76 1.41 2.31
CA TRP A 100 8.02 1.71 3.52
C TRP A 100 6.89 0.69 3.71
N SER A 101 6.80 0.10 4.88
CA SER A 101 5.72 -0.84 5.22
C SER A 101 5.00 -0.39 6.49
N SER A 102 3.66 -0.54 6.54
CA SER A 102 2.87 -0.30 7.77
C SER A 102 3.17 -1.29 8.88
N ARG A 103 3.78 -2.43 8.56
CA ARG A 103 4.02 -3.53 9.49
C ARG A 103 5.44 -3.53 10.07
N TRP A 104 6.44 -3.27 9.22
CA TRP A 104 7.84 -3.40 9.57
C TRP A 104 8.69 -2.22 9.11
N ILE A 105 9.87 -2.10 9.71
CA ILE A 105 10.87 -1.09 9.36
C ILE A 105 12.14 -1.81 8.91
N PHE A 106 12.59 -1.49 7.69
CA PHE A 106 13.88 -1.96 7.18
C PHE A 106 15.04 -1.17 7.83
N PRO A 107 16.24 -1.75 8.10
CA PRO A 107 16.64 -3.12 7.70
C PRO A 107 16.43 -4.19 8.79
N ASP A 108 16.04 -3.83 9.99
CA ASP A 108 16.06 -4.67 11.19
C ASP A 108 14.73 -5.37 11.49
N TRP A 109 13.73 -5.21 10.63
CA TRP A 109 12.41 -5.86 10.73
C TRP A 109 11.64 -5.53 12.02
N ARG A 110 11.97 -4.41 12.64
CA ARG A 110 11.19 -3.95 13.80
C ARG A 110 9.74 -3.71 13.39
N ASN A 111 8.81 -4.06 14.29
CA ASN A 111 7.41 -3.71 14.10
C ASN A 111 7.24 -2.19 14.04
N ARG A 112 6.47 -1.73 13.06
CA ARG A 112 6.11 -0.32 12.97
C ARG A 112 4.94 -0.03 13.93
N THR A 113 5.18 0.82 14.91
CA THR A 113 4.19 1.21 15.93
C THR A 113 3.76 2.67 15.80
N ASP A 114 4.43 3.43 14.94
CA ASP A 114 4.27 4.87 14.74
C ASP A 114 3.28 5.24 13.63
N PHE A 115 2.62 4.25 13.03
CA PHE A 115 1.64 4.47 11.97
C PHE A 115 0.23 4.04 12.39
N LYS A 116 -0.73 4.91 12.10
CA LYS A 116 -2.17 4.64 12.16
C LYS A 116 -2.86 5.39 11.03
N TRP A 117 -3.79 4.74 10.37
CA TRP A 117 -4.61 5.38 9.35
C TRP A 117 -5.36 6.59 9.90
N GLY A 118 -5.32 7.70 9.17
CA GLY A 118 -5.98 8.94 9.51
C GLY A 118 -6.64 9.61 8.31
N LYS A 119 -7.08 10.84 8.49
CA LYS A 119 -7.62 11.67 7.39
C LYS A 119 -6.54 12.09 6.40
N THR A 120 -5.32 12.33 6.90
CA THR A 120 -4.14 12.67 6.11
C THR A 120 -3.05 11.69 6.45
N ASN A 121 -2.61 10.91 5.45
CA ASN A 121 -1.57 9.90 5.62
C ASN A 121 -0.31 10.38 4.88
N ILE A 122 0.80 10.47 5.60
CA ILE A 122 2.10 10.89 5.04
C ILE A 122 3.07 9.73 5.18
N PHE A 123 3.66 9.32 4.06
CA PHE A 123 4.64 8.26 3.96
C PHE A 123 5.99 8.85 3.62
N LYS A 124 6.94 8.82 4.54
CA LYS A 124 8.28 9.35 4.35
C LYS A 124 9.22 8.24 3.92
N LEU A 125 9.72 8.32 2.70
CA LEU A 125 10.69 7.38 2.15
C LEU A 125 12.10 7.86 2.42
N GLU A 126 12.92 6.99 2.99
CA GLU A 126 14.37 7.21 3.13
C GLU A 126 15.10 6.73 1.88
N HIS A 127 16.17 7.42 1.49
CA HIS A 127 17.02 6.94 0.40
C HIS A 127 17.65 5.60 0.74
N PHE A 128 17.75 4.73 -0.27
CA PHE A 128 18.48 3.48 -0.14
C PHE A 128 19.98 3.76 0.01
N LYS A 129 20.58 3.27 1.08
CA LYS A 129 21.98 3.57 1.43
C LYS A 129 22.94 2.56 0.78
N PRO A 130 24.18 2.97 0.46
CA PRO A 130 25.17 2.08 -0.14
C PRO A 130 25.51 0.84 0.69
N GLU A 131 25.38 0.92 2.03
CA GLU A 131 25.62 -0.20 2.94
C GLU A 131 24.48 -1.22 3.00
N TYR A 132 23.33 -0.94 2.38
CA TYR A 132 22.20 -1.85 2.36
C TYR A 132 22.36 -2.91 1.28
N SER A 133 21.95 -4.14 1.58
CA SER A 133 21.93 -5.24 0.63
C SER A 133 20.61 -5.25 -0.14
N TYR A 134 20.69 -5.38 -1.46
CA TYR A 134 19.52 -5.56 -2.31
C TYR A 134 18.80 -6.89 -2.02
N ASP A 135 19.52 -7.95 -1.70
CA ASP A 135 18.93 -9.25 -1.34
C ASP A 135 18.03 -9.12 -0.11
N LYS A 136 18.53 -8.45 0.95
CA LYS A 136 17.73 -8.20 2.16
C LYS A 136 16.55 -7.28 1.89
N HIS A 137 16.71 -6.28 1.03
CA HIS A 137 15.64 -5.35 0.70
C HIS A 137 14.55 -5.98 -0.17
N VAL A 138 14.93 -6.81 -1.15
CA VAL A 138 13.97 -7.61 -1.94
C VAL A 138 13.19 -8.56 -1.04
N SER A 139 13.85 -9.22 -0.09
CA SER A 139 13.19 -10.07 0.92
C SER A 139 12.20 -9.28 1.77
N PHE A 140 12.57 -8.05 2.17
CA PHE A 140 11.69 -7.15 2.92
C PHE A 140 10.46 -6.74 2.10
N ILE A 141 10.64 -6.32 0.85
CA ILE A 141 9.54 -5.94 -0.05
C ILE A 141 8.61 -7.13 -0.27
N SER A 142 9.19 -8.29 -0.59
CA SER A 142 8.42 -9.52 -0.82
C SER A 142 7.57 -9.88 0.38
N SER A 143 8.14 -9.88 1.59
CA SER A 143 7.40 -10.19 2.81
C SER A 143 6.35 -9.13 3.15
N SER A 144 6.63 -7.84 2.89
CA SER A 144 5.68 -6.75 3.12
C SER A 144 4.47 -6.78 2.18
N THR A 145 4.57 -7.50 1.06
CA THR A 145 3.55 -7.56 0.02
C THR A 145 2.98 -8.96 -0.21
N ASN A 146 3.42 -9.98 0.54
CA ASN A 146 3.14 -11.39 0.24
C ASN A 146 2.09 -12.02 1.16
N SER A 147 1.11 -11.28 1.62
CA SER A 147 0.09 -11.82 2.52
C SER A 147 -0.85 -12.83 1.85
N SER A 148 -0.80 -12.99 0.52
CA SER A 148 -1.62 -14.00 -0.18
C SER A 148 -1.00 -14.52 -1.46
N LEU A 149 -0.92 -15.82 -1.52
CA LEU A 149 -0.70 -16.54 -2.77
C LEU A 149 -1.91 -16.31 -3.71
N GLY A 150 -1.64 -15.85 -4.93
CA GLY A 150 -2.61 -15.79 -6.01
C GLY A 150 -3.22 -14.41 -6.34
N ILE A 151 -2.97 -13.38 -5.55
CA ILE A 151 -3.36 -12.01 -5.96
C ILE A 151 -2.22 -11.34 -6.72
N GLU A 152 -2.52 -10.90 -7.94
CA GLU A 152 -1.54 -10.18 -8.76
C GLU A 152 -1.24 -8.79 -8.21
N LYS A 153 0.04 -8.44 -8.20
CA LYS A 153 0.59 -7.16 -7.75
C LYS A 153 1.56 -6.63 -8.82
N PRO A 154 1.03 -6.31 -10.02
CA PRO A 154 1.88 -6.08 -11.19
C PRO A 154 2.72 -4.82 -11.08
N LEU A 155 2.22 -3.76 -10.47
CA LEU A 155 2.91 -2.48 -10.42
C LEU A 155 4.11 -2.54 -9.48
N ILE A 156 3.92 -2.98 -8.23
CA ILE A 156 5.02 -3.05 -7.27
C ILE A 156 6.06 -4.09 -7.70
N ARG A 157 5.63 -5.24 -8.23
CA ARG A 157 6.54 -6.27 -8.73
C ARG A 157 7.39 -5.77 -9.89
N LYS A 158 6.79 -5.03 -10.83
CA LYS A 158 7.53 -4.38 -11.91
C LYS A 158 8.50 -3.33 -11.36
N ALA A 159 8.09 -2.57 -10.35
CA ALA A 159 8.87 -1.48 -9.80
C ALA A 159 10.18 -1.96 -9.14
N TYR A 160 10.17 -3.07 -8.37
CA TYR A 160 11.38 -3.56 -7.70
C TYR A 160 12.16 -4.65 -8.47
N ARG A 161 11.71 -5.06 -9.66
CA ARG A 161 12.40 -6.09 -10.45
C ARG A 161 13.89 -5.80 -10.71
N TRP A 162 14.26 -4.54 -10.82
CA TRP A 162 15.66 -4.14 -10.97
C TRP A 162 16.50 -4.47 -9.72
N GLU A 163 15.90 -4.45 -8.53
CA GLU A 163 16.58 -4.88 -7.30
C GLU A 163 16.79 -6.39 -7.25
N GLU A 164 15.83 -7.17 -7.75
CA GLU A 164 16.02 -8.63 -7.89
C GLU A 164 17.25 -8.97 -8.72
N LEU A 165 17.51 -8.21 -9.78
CA LEU A 165 18.70 -8.38 -10.61
C LEU A 165 20.00 -8.00 -9.85
N ASN A 166 19.97 -6.93 -9.07
CA ASN A 166 21.12 -6.55 -8.24
C ASN A 166 21.35 -7.54 -7.10
N ALA A 167 20.29 -8.03 -6.45
CA ALA A 167 20.37 -9.07 -5.44
C ALA A 167 21.01 -10.36 -5.99
N ALA A 168 20.62 -10.79 -7.19
CA ALA A 168 21.23 -11.94 -7.85
C ALA A 168 22.73 -11.72 -8.13
N SER A 169 23.13 -10.50 -8.49
CA SER A 169 24.53 -10.14 -8.68
C SER A 169 25.31 -10.17 -7.35
N GLU A 170 24.78 -9.61 -6.28
CA GLU A 170 25.38 -9.68 -4.93
C GLU A 170 25.64 -11.13 -4.50
N LEU A 171 24.65 -12.00 -4.64
CA LEU A 171 24.78 -13.43 -4.29
C LEU A 171 25.84 -14.14 -5.13
N SER A 172 25.91 -13.85 -6.43
CA SER A 172 26.90 -14.44 -7.31
C SER A 172 28.34 -14.05 -6.91
N GLU A 173 28.55 -12.82 -6.48
CA GLU A 173 29.85 -12.35 -5.98
C GLU A 173 30.25 -13.01 -4.67
N VAL A 174 29.30 -13.17 -3.75
CA VAL A 174 29.54 -13.89 -2.47
C VAL A 174 29.98 -15.33 -2.74
N TRP A 175 29.29 -16.05 -3.63
CA TRP A 175 29.63 -17.41 -3.99
C TRP A 175 31.00 -17.52 -4.67
N ARG A 176 31.34 -16.59 -5.54
CA ARG A 176 32.67 -16.53 -6.15
C ARG A 176 33.77 -16.39 -5.11
N LYS A 177 33.64 -15.44 -4.18
CA LYS A 177 34.60 -15.22 -3.10
C LYS A 177 34.76 -16.43 -2.19
N GLN A 178 33.66 -17.12 -1.82
CA GLN A 178 33.71 -18.35 -1.02
C GLN A 178 34.45 -19.46 -1.74
N LYS A 179 34.22 -19.62 -3.03
CA LYS A 179 34.94 -20.65 -3.86
C LYS A 179 36.43 -20.35 -4.01
N GLU A 180 36.82 -19.09 -4.03
CA GLU A 180 38.24 -18.68 -4.07
C GLU A 180 38.94 -18.95 -2.74
N GLN A 181 38.25 -18.77 -1.59
CA GLN A 181 38.79 -19.04 -0.24
C GLN A 181 38.87 -20.52 0.12
N SER A 182 38.17 -21.38 -0.60
CA SER A 182 38.17 -22.86 -0.39
C SER A 182 39.17 -23.60 -1.19
N LYS A 183 40.02 -22.94 -1.98
CA LYS A 183 41.16 -23.47 -2.74
C LYS A 183 42.46 -23.19 -2.05
#